data_b22e51630aec8b7e7b81985c8178204a
#
_entry.id   b22e51630aec8b7e7b81985c8178204a
#
_cell.length_a   1.000
_cell.length_b   1.000
_cell.length_c   1.000
_cell.angle_alpha   90.00
_cell.angle_beta   90.00
_cell.angle_gamma   90.00
#
_symmetry.space_group_name_H-M   'P 1'
#
loop_
_entity.id
_entity.type
_entity.pdbx_description
1 polymer ?
#
loop_
_entity_poly.entity_id
_entity_poly.type
_entity_poly.pdbx_seq_one_letter_code
_entity_poly.pdbx_strand_id
1 'polypeptide(L)'
;MYYRKIYVIISLKDGKQRMGIMKILITNDDSISSEVLLPLAKWVKQFGEVTIVVPKIEQSGKSHCIEIHKPFEVKQVPFDDDDIKAYTVDSSPADCVRFALEGMKCSFDLVISGINRGLNLGIDVLYSGTLGAMFEAATFGIPAVALSTKTGGFGEAIEALDEIKEFFIDHSLMEKNSLYNINIPLCHKGIRITRMGERYFEDEFIPQGNDMYFSTYKEIPTGSDDDSIDTNAMLAGYISVTPLILDRTNMSVFEELKKLNQ
;
A
#
# COMPACT_ATOMS: atom_id res chain seq x y z
N MET A 1 11.62 27.33 0.54
CA MET A 1 11.29 27.17 -0.90
C MET A 1 10.93 25.72 -1.28
N TYR A 2 11.36 24.71 -0.50
CA TYR A 2 11.04 23.28 -0.71
C TYR A 2 9.57 22.90 -0.41
N TYR A 3 8.93 23.52 0.57
CA TYR A 3 7.54 23.24 0.95
C TYR A 3 6.49 23.52 -0.15
N ARG A 4 6.76 24.43 -1.09
CA ARG A 4 5.83 24.74 -2.18
C ARG A 4 5.68 23.64 -3.23
N LYS A 5 6.70 22.78 -3.43
CA LYS A 5 6.67 21.71 -4.45
C LYS A 5 5.83 20.50 -4.02
N ILE A 6 5.76 20.21 -2.72
CA ILE A 6 5.00 19.07 -2.18
C ILE A 6 3.48 19.34 -2.22
N TYR A 7 3.05 20.59 -2.02
CA TYR A 7 1.66 21.00 -2.21
C TYR A 7 1.14 20.78 -3.64
N VAL A 8 2.01 20.79 -4.64
CA VAL A 8 1.66 20.60 -6.05
C VAL A 8 1.38 19.13 -6.37
N ILE A 9 1.96 18.17 -5.63
CA ILE A 9 1.89 16.74 -5.95
C ILE A 9 0.49 16.14 -5.76
N ILE A 10 -0.33 16.71 -4.89
CA ILE A 10 -1.65 16.14 -4.54
C ILE A 10 -2.84 17.04 -4.96
N SER A 11 -2.58 18.28 -5.39
CA SER A 11 -3.61 19.29 -5.65
C SER A 11 -4.35 19.14 -6.99
N LEU A 12 -4.25 18.07 -7.77
CA LEU A 12 -4.50 18.16 -9.20
C LEU A 12 -5.72 17.45 -9.79
N LYS A 13 -6.60 16.83 -8.99
CA LYS A 13 -7.86 16.33 -9.59
C LYS A 13 -8.94 17.40 -9.78
N ASP A 14 -8.91 18.51 -9.03
CA ASP A 14 -10.01 19.51 -9.06
C ASP A 14 -9.58 20.94 -9.41
N GLY A 15 -8.34 21.22 -9.79
CA GLY A 15 -7.86 22.58 -10.13
C GLY A 15 -7.94 23.58 -8.97
N LYS A 16 -8.21 23.15 -7.73
CA LYS A 16 -8.29 24.00 -6.55
C LYS A 16 -7.03 23.82 -5.70
N GLN A 17 -6.18 24.83 -5.66
CA GLN A 17 -5.13 24.93 -4.64
C GLN A 17 -5.77 24.95 -3.24
N ARG A 18 -5.73 23.85 -2.52
CA ARG A 18 -6.00 23.87 -1.09
C ARG A 18 -4.76 24.43 -0.39
N MET A 19 -4.85 25.66 0.13
CA MET A 19 -3.90 26.20 1.09
C MET A 19 -4.20 25.61 2.46
N GLY A 20 -3.63 24.45 2.78
CA GLY A 20 -3.79 23.76 4.06
C GLY A 20 -2.65 22.77 4.30
N ILE A 21 -2.46 22.36 5.55
CA ILE A 21 -1.56 21.28 5.92
C ILE A 21 -2.15 19.98 5.37
N MET A 22 -1.34 19.17 4.66
CA MET A 22 -1.77 17.87 4.15
C MET A 22 -2.13 16.94 5.31
N LYS A 23 -3.22 16.19 5.19
CA LYS A 23 -3.63 15.17 6.15
C LYS A 23 -3.35 13.80 5.58
N ILE A 24 -2.54 13.03 6.28
CA ILE A 24 -2.04 11.74 5.80
C ILE A 24 -2.48 10.64 6.78
N LEU A 25 -3.13 9.62 6.22
CA LEU A 25 -3.43 8.39 6.95
C LEU A 25 -2.32 7.38 6.70
N ILE A 26 -1.76 6.82 7.77
CA ILE A 26 -0.90 5.64 7.71
C ILE A 26 -1.69 4.44 8.22
N THR A 27 -1.63 3.35 7.46
CA THR A 27 -2.14 2.03 7.84
C THR A 27 -1.15 0.93 7.46
N ASN A 28 -1.37 -0.30 7.89
CA ASN A 28 -0.58 -1.48 7.53
C ASN A 28 -1.40 -2.75 7.77
N ASP A 29 -0.83 -3.93 7.53
CA ASP A 29 -1.35 -5.23 7.95
C ASP A 29 -0.47 -5.92 9.01
N ASP A 30 0.72 -5.40 9.33
CA ASP A 30 1.62 -5.86 10.39
C ASP A 30 1.21 -5.42 11.81
N SER A 31 0.13 -4.65 11.98
CA SER A 31 -0.40 -4.08 13.23
C SER A 31 0.38 -2.90 13.82
N ILE A 32 -0.08 -2.43 14.99
CA ILE A 32 0.56 -1.34 15.76
C ILE A 32 1.95 -1.72 16.27
N SER A 33 2.27 -3.01 16.37
CA SER A 33 3.55 -3.51 16.85
C SER A 33 4.65 -3.52 15.78
N SER A 34 4.34 -3.12 14.56
CA SER A 34 5.34 -3.04 13.48
C SER A 34 6.46 -2.06 13.82
N GLU A 35 7.69 -2.54 13.86
CA GLU A 35 8.88 -1.75 14.22
C GLU A 35 9.18 -0.61 13.24
N VAL A 36 8.70 -0.72 12.00
CA VAL A 36 8.88 0.31 10.96
C VAL A 36 7.85 1.42 11.05
N LEU A 37 6.77 1.25 11.82
CA LEU A 37 5.66 2.21 11.85
C LEU A 37 6.10 3.58 12.38
N LEU A 38 6.89 3.62 13.44
CA LEU A 38 7.41 4.87 14.00
C LEU A 38 8.41 5.59 13.07
N PRO A 39 9.43 4.91 12.49
CA PRO A 39 10.31 5.52 11.48
C PRO A 39 9.54 6.06 10.27
N LEU A 40 8.59 5.30 9.73
CA LEU A 40 7.75 5.74 8.61
C LEU A 40 6.93 6.97 8.98
N ALA A 41 6.24 6.95 10.13
CA ALA A 41 5.42 8.05 10.59
C ALA A 41 6.21 9.35 10.79
N LYS A 42 7.43 9.26 11.36
CA LYS A 42 8.36 10.39 11.49
C LYS A 42 8.80 10.94 10.15
N TRP A 43 9.06 10.07 9.17
CA TRP A 43 9.39 10.50 7.81
C TRP A 43 8.19 11.17 7.13
N VAL A 44 6.99 10.61 7.25
CA VAL A 44 5.76 11.15 6.65
C VAL A 44 5.36 12.50 7.26
N LYS A 45 5.62 12.71 8.55
CA LYS A 45 5.28 13.95 9.30
C LYS A 45 5.89 15.21 8.67
N GLN A 46 6.99 15.11 7.91
CA GLN A 46 7.55 16.24 7.18
C GLN A 46 6.60 16.82 6.11
N PHE A 47 5.59 16.07 5.68
CA PHE A 47 4.65 16.46 4.64
C PHE A 47 3.34 17.00 5.16
N GLY A 48 2.98 16.69 6.41
CA GLY A 48 1.70 17.11 6.94
C GLY A 48 1.33 16.51 8.29
N GLU A 49 0.05 16.60 8.62
CA GLU A 49 -0.54 16.00 9.81
C GLU A 49 -0.74 14.48 9.58
N VAL A 50 -0.20 13.66 10.47
CA VAL A 50 -0.26 12.21 10.40
C VAL A 50 -1.26 11.66 11.38
N THR A 51 -2.13 10.77 10.91
CA THR A 51 -2.96 9.90 11.74
C THR A 51 -2.66 8.45 11.40
N ILE A 52 -2.52 7.61 12.42
CA ILE A 52 -2.29 6.18 12.27
C ILE A 52 -3.57 5.44 12.64
N VAL A 53 -4.04 4.58 11.74
CA VAL A 53 -5.14 3.63 12.02
C VAL A 53 -4.74 2.29 11.46
N VAL A 54 -4.43 1.32 12.34
CA VAL A 54 -3.85 0.02 11.97
C VAL A 54 -4.60 -1.13 12.65
N PRO A 55 -4.51 -2.35 12.13
CA PRO A 55 -5.05 -3.51 12.80
C PRO A 55 -4.44 -3.69 14.20
N LYS A 56 -5.26 -4.20 15.12
CA LYS A 56 -4.83 -4.53 16.49
C LYS A 56 -3.82 -5.69 16.51
N ILE A 57 -3.99 -6.65 15.60
CA ILE A 57 -3.11 -7.81 15.39
C ILE A 57 -2.80 -7.93 13.91
N GLU A 58 -1.72 -8.62 13.58
CA GLU A 58 -1.31 -8.89 12.20
C GLU A 58 -2.44 -9.51 11.36
N GLN A 59 -2.61 -9.05 10.14
CA GLN A 59 -3.67 -9.40 9.19
C GLN A 59 -3.12 -9.87 7.84
N SER A 60 -1.98 -10.57 7.84
CA SER A 60 -1.37 -11.10 6.62
C SER A 60 -2.34 -12.00 5.82
N GLY A 61 -2.34 -11.85 4.49
CA GLY A 61 -3.17 -12.66 3.59
C GLY A 61 -4.67 -12.39 3.67
N LYS A 62 -5.10 -11.23 4.20
CA LYS A 62 -6.52 -10.89 4.35
C LYS A 62 -7.11 -10.19 3.12
N SER A 63 -6.32 -9.92 2.08
CA SER A 63 -6.84 -9.29 0.87
C SER A 63 -7.56 -7.96 1.17
N HIS A 64 -8.56 -7.60 0.38
CA HIS A 64 -9.45 -6.46 0.59
C HIS A 64 -10.74 -6.87 1.34
N CYS A 65 -10.59 -7.65 2.44
CA CYS A 65 -11.75 -8.08 3.23
C CYS A 65 -12.22 -6.99 4.20
N ILE A 66 -13.51 -7.02 4.51
CA ILE A 66 -14.16 -6.15 5.48
C ILE A 66 -15.03 -6.98 6.43
N GLU A 67 -15.19 -6.53 7.68
CA GLU A 67 -16.08 -7.15 8.66
C GLU A 67 -17.47 -6.48 8.61
N ILE A 68 -18.50 -7.26 8.30
CA ILE A 68 -19.88 -6.78 8.19
C ILE A 68 -20.87 -7.54 9.10
N HIS A 69 -20.40 -8.57 9.82
CA HIS A 69 -21.29 -9.45 10.56
C HIS A 69 -21.27 -9.24 12.07
N LYS A 70 -20.17 -8.70 12.60
CA LYS A 70 -19.98 -8.48 14.04
C LYS A 70 -19.33 -7.14 14.33
N PRO A 71 -19.59 -6.55 15.51
CA PRO A 71 -18.86 -5.35 15.94
C PRO A 71 -17.39 -5.69 16.17
N PHE A 72 -16.52 -4.69 15.96
CA PHE A 72 -15.10 -4.75 16.26
C PHE A 72 -14.68 -3.61 17.16
N GLU A 73 -13.64 -3.84 17.95
CA GLU A 73 -13.09 -2.84 18.86
C GLU A 73 -12.25 -1.82 18.10
N VAL A 74 -12.37 -0.54 18.49
CA VAL A 74 -11.45 0.51 18.08
C VAL A 74 -10.96 1.23 19.33
N LYS A 75 -9.64 1.41 19.44
CA LYS A 75 -9.01 2.11 20.55
C LYS A 75 -7.98 3.10 20.08
N GLN A 76 -8.01 4.31 20.65
CA GLN A 76 -6.84 5.17 20.63
C GLN A 76 -5.76 4.58 21.54
N VAL A 77 -4.54 4.52 21.05
CA VAL A 77 -3.40 3.95 21.76
C VAL A 77 -2.27 4.97 21.88
N PRO A 78 -1.41 4.87 22.90
CA PRO A 78 -0.17 5.65 22.96
C PRO A 78 0.70 5.38 21.73
N PHE A 79 1.41 6.42 21.27
CA PHE A 79 2.40 6.33 20.22
C PHE A 79 3.63 7.17 20.61
N ASP A 80 4.83 6.76 20.18
CA ASP A 80 6.09 7.40 20.58
C ASP A 80 6.37 8.71 19.81
N ASP A 81 5.32 9.45 19.48
CA ASP A 81 5.33 10.82 18.98
C ASP A 81 3.99 11.47 19.35
N ASP A 82 4.01 12.44 20.28
CA ASP A 82 2.82 13.07 20.87
C ASP A 82 1.96 13.85 19.87
N ASP A 83 2.52 14.24 18.72
CA ASP A 83 1.78 14.96 17.67
C ASP A 83 1.00 14.00 16.74
N ILE A 84 1.24 12.68 16.87
CA ILE A 84 0.62 11.66 16.04
C ILE A 84 -0.47 10.92 16.81
N LYS A 85 -1.69 10.94 16.31
CA LYS A 85 -2.78 10.15 16.86
C LYS A 85 -2.76 8.74 16.26
N ALA A 86 -2.69 7.73 17.12
CA ALA A 86 -2.69 6.33 16.71
C ALA A 86 -3.92 5.58 17.26
N TYR A 87 -4.50 4.74 16.40
CA TYR A 87 -5.66 3.92 16.70
C TYR A 87 -5.42 2.48 16.26
N THR A 88 -5.92 1.54 17.05
CA THR A 88 -6.01 0.14 16.67
C THR A 88 -7.45 -0.25 16.38
N VAL A 89 -7.64 -1.07 15.35
CA VAL A 89 -8.92 -1.63 14.93
C VAL A 89 -8.82 -3.16 14.97
N ASP A 90 -9.73 -3.82 15.67
CA ASP A 90 -9.76 -5.29 15.75
C ASP A 90 -10.44 -5.86 14.49
N SER A 91 -9.91 -5.52 13.34
CA SER A 91 -10.39 -5.92 12.00
C SER A 91 -9.27 -5.80 10.95
N SER A 92 -9.66 -5.83 9.68
CA SER A 92 -8.76 -5.80 8.53
C SER A 92 -8.12 -4.43 8.28
N PRO A 93 -7.04 -4.35 7.47
CA PRO A 93 -6.48 -3.08 7.01
C PRO A 93 -7.47 -2.20 6.22
N ALA A 94 -8.34 -2.81 5.42
CA ALA A 94 -9.41 -2.09 4.73
C ALA A 94 -10.39 -1.44 5.71
N ASP A 95 -10.78 -2.17 6.77
CA ASP A 95 -11.64 -1.59 7.82
C ASP A 95 -10.95 -0.47 8.60
N CYS A 96 -9.61 -0.49 8.73
CA CYS A 96 -8.87 0.63 9.32
C CYS A 96 -9.07 1.91 8.50
N VAL A 97 -8.95 1.84 7.18
CA VAL A 97 -9.20 2.98 6.27
C VAL A 97 -10.65 3.42 6.33
N ARG A 98 -11.60 2.49 6.23
CA ARG A 98 -13.05 2.78 6.33
C ARG A 98 -13.41 3.45 7.65
N PHE A 99 -12.87 2.94 8.75
CA PHE A 99 -13.12 3.53 10.07
C PHE A 99 -12.54 4.95 10.18
N ALA A 100 -11.32 5.18 9.68
CA ALA A 100 -10.71 6.50 9.66
C ALA A 100 -11.58 7.52 8.90
N LEU A 101 -12.13 7.13 7.75
CA LEU A 101 -12.94 7.99 6.90
C LEU A 101 -14.40 8.11 7.41
N GLU A 102 -15.06 6.98 7.64
CA GLU A 102 -16.49 6.94 7.93
C GLU A 102 -16.81 6.89 9.43
N GLY A 103 -15.99 6.23 10.23
CA GLY A 103 -16.17 6.13 11.68
C GLY A 103 -15.73 7.39 12.40
N MET A 104 -14.51 7.86 12.14
CA MET A 104 -13.96 9.09 12.72
C MET A 104 -14.44 10.35 11.98
N LYS A 105 -15.05 10.21 10.80
CA LYS A 105 -15.44 11.32 9.92
C LYS A 105 -14.27 12.25 9.57
N CYS A 106 -13.06 11.67 9.45
CA CYS A 106 -11.87 12.40 9.04
C CYS A 106 -11.76 12.46 7.51
N SER A 107 -11.09 13.50 7.01
CA SER A 107 -10.69 13.59 5.61
C SER A 107 -9.19 13.50 5.51
N PHE A 108 -8.70 12.77 4.51
CA PHE A 108 -7.28 12.62 4.22
C PHE A 108 -6.99 12.97 2.77
N ASP A 109 -5.80 13.50 2.53
CA ASP A 109 -5.31 13.86 1.19
C ASP A 109 -4.47 12.73 0.58
N LEU A 110 -3.94 11.83 1.42
CA LEU A 110 -3.12 10.69 1.03
C LEU A 110 -3.27 9.55 2.03
N VAL A 111 -3.29 8.32 1.55
CA VAL A 111 -3.14 7.11 2.37
C VAL A 111 -1.81 6.44 2.04
N ILE A 112 -1.03 6.11 3.07
CA ILE A 112 0.18 5.30 2.96
C ILE A 112 -0.10 3.99 3.70
N SER A 113 -0.04 2.88 2.96
CA SER A 113 -0.21 1.54 3.50
C SER A 113 1.12 0.81 3.54
N GLY A 114 1.58 0.42 4.71
CA GLY A 114 2.84 -0.28 4.93
C GLY A 114 3.71 0.37 6.02
N ILE A 115 5.03 0.14 6.01
CA ILE A 115 5.79 -0.71 5.08
C ILE A 115 5.56 -2.17 5.48
N ASN A 116 5.07 -2.97 4.55
CA ASN A 116 4.79 -4.39 4.77
C ASN A 116 6.06 -5.21 4.91
N ARG A 117 6.06 -6.16 5.85
CA ARG A 117 7.07 -7.21 5.98
C ARG A 117 6.76 -8.34 5.01
N GLY A 118 7.21 -8.23 3.79
CA GLY A 118 6.98 -9.17 2.70
C GLY A 118 6.68 -8.42 1.42
N LEU A 119 7.02 -9.01 0.30
CA LEU A 119 6.80 -8.41 -1.01
C LEU A 119 5.36 -8.61 -1.47
N ASN A 120 4.83 -7.60 -2.14
CA ASN A 120 3.53 -7.63 -2.78
C ASN A 120 3.72 -7.46 -4.29
N LEU A 121 3.94 -8.57 -5.00
CA LEU A 121 4.36 -8.62 -6.40
C LEU A 121 3.39 -9.43 -7.26
N GLY A 122 3.34 -9.11 -8.55
CA GLY A 122 2.57 -9.84 -9.53
C GLY A 122 1.10 -9.98 -9.14
N ILE A 123 0.49 -11.12 -9.51
CA ILE A 123 -0.91 -11.42 -9.21
C ILE A 123 -1.13 -11.60 -7.69
N ASP A 124 -0.10 -11.92 -6.92
CA ASP A 124 -0.22 -12.17 -5.48
C ASP A 124 -0.63 -10.91 -4.68
N VAL A 125 -0.57 -9.71 -5.27
CA VAL A 125 -1.17 -8.48 -4.73
C VAL A 125 -2.65 -8.65 -4.37
N LEU A 126 -3.36 -9.61 -4.99
CA LEU A 126 -4.77 -9.90 -4.69
C LEU A 126 -5.00 -10.43 -3.27
N TYR A 127 -3.97 -11.02 -2.65
CA TYR A 127 -4.05 -11.57 -1.29
C TYR A 127 -3.59 -10.58 -0.22
N SER A 128 -2.99 -9.46 -0.61
CA SER A 128 -2.36 -8.50 0.30
C SER A 128 -3.37 -7.64 1.04
N GLY A 129 -3.26 -7.59 2.37
CA GLY A 129 -3.97 -6.64 3.22
C GLY A 129 -3.48 -5.21 3.03
N THR A 130 -2.17 -5.03 2.80
CA THR A 130 -1.54 -3.73 2.50
C THR A 130 -2.15 -3.11 1.23
N LEU A 131 -2.28 -3.90 0.15
CA LEU A 131 -2.93 -3.45 -1.10
C LEU A 131 -4.44 -3.29 -0.90
N GLY A 132 -5.07 -4.14 -0.08
CA GLY A 132 -6.48 -4.03 0.27
C GLY A 132 -6.81 -2.66 0.87
N ALA A 133 -5.98 -2.17 1.79
CA ALA A 133 -6.12 -0.82 2.37
C ALA A 133 -5.90 0.30 1.33
N MET A 134 -4.92 0.15 0.43
CA MET A 134 -4.70 1.08 -0.67
C MET A 134 -5.92 1.14 -1.60
N PHE A 135 -6.47 -0.01 -1.98
CA PHE A 135 -7.68 -0.06 -2.81
C PHE A 135 -8.91 0.49 -2.09
N GLU A 136 -9.02 0.29 -0.77
CA GLU A 136 -10.10 0.90 0.00
C GLU A 136 -10.03 2.44 -0.05
N ALA A 137 -8.86 3.04 0.13
CA ALA A 137 -8.68 4.49 -0.04
C ALA A 137 -9.15 4.97 -1.42
N ALA A 138 -8.88 4.19 -2.46
CA ALA A 138 -9.29 4.49 -3.83
C ALA A 138 -10.81 4.49 -4.02
N THR A 139 -11.57 3.68 -3.27
CA THR A 139 -13.05 3.69 -3.31
C THR A 139 -13.62 5.02 -2.86
N PHE A 140 -12.89 5.75 -2.00
CA PHE A 140 -13.21 7.11 -1.56
C PHE A 140 -12.57 8.21 -2.41
N GLY A 141 -11.90 7.84 -3.51
CA GLY A 141 -11.21 8.78 -4.40
C GLY A 141 -9.94 9.39 -3.81
N ILE A 142 -9.37 8.78 -2.75
CA ILE A 142 -8.16 9.26 -2.09
C ILE A 142 -6.95 8.59 -2.73
N PRO A 143 -5.93 9.36 -3.16
CA PRO A 143 -4.66 8.80 -3.61
C PRO A 143 -4.01 7.94 -2.54
N ALA A 144 -3.38 6.82 -2.95
CA ALA A 144 -2.73 5.95 -1.99
C ALA A 144 -1.47 5.28 -2.55
N VAL A 145 -0.52 5.01 -1.65
CA VAL A 145 0.73 4.31 -1.93
C VAL A 145 0.85 3.12 -0.99
N ALA A 146 1.08 1.95 -1.55
CA ALA A 146 1.44 0.75 -0.80
C ALA A 146 2.96 0.56 -0.83
N LEU A 147 3.57 0.34 0.33
CA LEU A 147 5.01 0.15 0.50
C LEU A 147 5.28 -1.23 1.07
N SER A 148 6.22 -1.95 0.47
CA SER A 148 6.59 -3.32 0.86
C SER A 148 8.08 -3.53 0.76
N THR A 149 8.65 -4.38 1.64
CA THR A 149 10.04 -4.80 1.57
C THR A 149 10.21 -6.25 1.99
N LYS A 150 11.32 -6.87 1.67
CA LYS A 150 11.65 -8.21 2.17
C LYS A 150 11.80 -8.20 3.69
N THR A 151 11.57 -9.34 4.32
CA THR A 151 11.88 -9.55 5.74
C THR A 151 13.31 -9.12 6.06
N GLY A 152 13.47 -8.27 7.06
CA GLY A 152 14.76 -7.69 7.45
C GLY A 152 15.17 -6.43 6.69
N GLY A 153 14.34 -5.92 5.76
CA GLY A 153 14.65 -4.77 4.90
C GLY A 153 14.06 -3.43 5.34
N PHE A 154 13.58 -3.31 6.57
CA PHE A 154 12.94 -2.07 7.01
C PHE A 154 13.91 -0.88 7.06
N GLY A 155 15.19 -1.11 7.44
CA GLY A 155 16.22 -0.05 7.45
C GLY A 155 16.43 0.51 6.05
N GLU A 156 16.72 -0.35 5.10
CA GLU A 156 16.94 0.00 3.69
C GLU A 156 15.69 0.63 3.06
N ALA A 157 14.50 0.15 3.45
CA ALA A 157 13.25 0.73 2.95
C ALA A 157 13.06 2.17 3.44
N ILE A 158 13.37 2.48 4.70
CA ILE A 158 13.32 3.85 5.24
C ILE A 158 14.36 4.74 4.56
N GLU A 159 15.58 4.24 4.35
CA GLU A 159 16.64 4.99 3.67
C GLU A 159 16.29 5.32 2.21
N ALA A 160 15.56 4.44 1.52
CA ALA A 160 15.12 4.62 0.15
C ALA A 160 13.98 5.63 -0.04
N LEU A 161 13.24 5.99 1.03
CA LEU A 161 12.04 6.83 0.92
C LEU A 161 12.31 8.21 0.31
N ASP A 162 13.46 8.82 0.60
CA ASP A 162 13.79 10.13 0.02
C ASP A 162 14.06 10.04 -1.49
N GLU A 163 14.75 9.00 -1.96
CA GLU A 163 14.95 8.77 -3.39
C GLU A 163 13.62 8.48 -4.10
N ILE A 164 12.77 7.65 -3.50
CA ILE A 164 11.42 7.38 -4.03
C ILE A 164 10.61 8.69 -4.12
N LYS A 165 10.60 9.50 -3.07
CA LYS A 165 9.91 10.80 -3.06
C LYS A 165 10.40 11.71 -4.19
N GLU A 166 11.73 11.86 -4.35
CA GLU A 166 12.32 12.68 -5.40
C GLU A 166 11.93 12.17 -6.78
N PHE A 167 11.98 10.86 -7.00
CA PHE A 167 11.54 10.23 -8.23
C PHE A 167 10.05 10.53 -8.54
N PHE A 168 9.17 10.48 -7.54
CA PHE A 168 7.76 10.83 -7.69
C PHE A 168 7.56 12.30 -8.07
N ILE A 169 8.34 13.21 -7.47
CA ILE A 169 8.29 14.66 -7.74
C ILE A 169 8.78 14.96 -9.15
N ASP A 170 9.98 14.47 -9.50
CA ASP A 170 10.63 14.78 -10.77
C ASP A 170 9.85 14.29 -11.97
N HIS A 171 9.08 13.21 -11.81
CA HIS A 171 8.27 12.62 -12.87
C HIS A 171 6.77 12.92 -12.74
N SER A 172 6.35 13.72 -11.74
CA SER A 172 4.93 14.06 -11.48
C SER A 172 4.02 12.81 -11.41
N LEU A 173 4.46 11.77 -10.70
CA LEU A 173 3.76 10.47 -10.75
C LEU A 173 2.35 10.55 -10.18
N MET A 174 2.14 11.25 -9.07
CA MET A 174 0.80 11.39 -8.46
C MET A 174 -0.20 12.17 -9.32
N GLU A 175 0.28 12.95 -10.30
CA GLU A 175 -0.57 13.61 -11.31
C GLU A 175 -1.03 12.62 -12.39
N LYS A 176 -0.20 11.61 -12.68
CA LYS A 176 -0.44 10.61 -13.73
C LYS A 176 -1.31 9.47 -13.25
N ASN A 177 -1.15 9.05 -12.00
CA ASN A 177 -1.93 7.98 -11.39
C ASN A 177 -2.09 8.20 -9.88
N SER A 178 -3.17 7.71 -9.29
CA SER A 178 -3.48 7.90 -7.88
C SER A 178 -3.06 6.71 -7.00
N LEU A 179 -2.70 5.59 -7.57
CA LEU A 179 -2.38 4.35 -6.84
C LEU A 179 -1.06 3.78 -7.30
N TYR A 180 -0.13 3.58 -6.36
CA TYR A 180 1.16 2.96 -6.63
C TYR A 180 1.48 1.88 -5.62
N ASN A 181 1.87 0.72 -6.14
CA ASN A 181 2.46 -0.37 -5.37
C ASN A 181 3.99 -0.30 -5.52
N ILE A 182 4.69 -0.16 -4.39
CA ILE A 182 6.15 0.02 -4.35
C ILE A 182 6.76 -1.13 -3.56
N ASN A 183 7.66 -1.87 -4.19
CA ASN A 183 8.44 -2.91 -3.52
C ASN A 183 9.92 -2.52 -3.50
N ILE A 184 10.54 -2.60 -2.32
CA ILE A 184 11.89 -2.12 -2.04
C ILE A 184 12.78 -3.32 -1.70
N PRO A 185 13.84 -3.62 -2.49
CA PRO A 185 14.79 -4.68 -2.18
C PRO A 185 15.76 -4.29 -1.06
N LEU A 186 16.47 -5.26 -0.48
CA LEU A 186 17.47 -5.03 0.56
C LEU A 186 18.64 -4.14 0.11
N CYS A 187 19.02 -4.24 -1.16
CA CYS A 187 20.01 -3.37 -1.79
C CYS A 187 19.49 -3.00 -3.17
N HIS A 188 19.25 -1.72 -3.43
CA HIS A 188 18.71 -1.31 -4.72
C HIS A 188 19.75 -0.63 -5.61
N LYS A 189 19.52 -0.72 -6.93
CA LYS A 189 20.33 -0.15 -8.02
C LYS A 189 19.62 1.03 -8.70
N GLY A 190 18.54 1.54 -8.08
CA GLY A 190 17.67 2.56 -8.63
C GLY A 190 16.22 2.07 -8.77
N ILE A 191 15.40 2.85 -9.45
CA ILE A 191 13.94 2.68 -9.55
C ILE A 191 13.54 2.23 -10.96
N ARG A 192 12.52 1.35 -11.06
CA ARG A 192 11.85 0.96 -12.31
C ARG A 192 10.35 1.19 -12.21
N ILE A 193 9.78 1.82 -13.24
CA ILE A 193 8.33 1.77 -13.46
C ILE A 193 8.01 0.39 -14.04
N THR A 194 7.10 -0.32 -13.37
CA THR A 194 6.82 -1.71 -13.67
C THR A 194 5.33 -1.94 -13.91
N ARG A 195 5.01 -3.08 -14.47
CA ARG A 195 3.67 -3.69 -14.52
C ARG A 195 3.64 -4.93 -13.65
N MET A 196 2.45 -5.32 -13.22
CA MET A 196 2.26 -6.57 -12.49
C MET A 196 2.74 -7.77 -13.32
N GLY A 197 3.50 -8.63 -12.68
CA GLY A 197 3.92 -9.93 -13.22
C GLY A 197 2.91 -11.03 -12.96
N GLU A 198 3.35 -12.26 -13.24
CA GLU A 198 2.63 -13.48 -12.90
C GLU A 198 2.70 -13.78 -11.39
N ARG A 199 2.25 -14.94 -10.95
CA ARG A 199 2.41 -15.41 -9.56
C ARG A 199 3.88 -15.44 -9.18
N TYR A 200 4.19 -14.87 -8.02
CA TYR A 200 5.54 -14.89 -7.44
C TYR A 200 5.70 -15.99 -6.39
N PHE A 201 4.59 -16.43 -5.79
CA PHE A 201 4.58 -17.51 -4.80
C PHE A 201 3.77 -18.71 -5.30
N GLU A 202 4.29 -19.90 -5.03
CA GLU A 202 3.59 -21.17 -5.21
C GLU A 202 3.20 -21.74 -3.85
N ASP A 203 1.89 -21.96 -3.66
CA ASP A 203 1.37 -22.48 -2.40
C ASP A 203 1.65 -23.98 -2.26
N GLU A 204 1.92 -24.40 -1.04
CA GLU A 204 2.04 -25.80 -0.64
C GLU A 204 1.18 -26.06 0.59
N PHE A 205 0.42 -27.16 0.59
CA PHE A 205 -0.41 -27.57 1.71
C PHE A 205 0.18 -28.83 2.35
N ILE A 206 0.73 -28.69 3.55
CA ILE A 206 1.38 -29.76 4.30
C ILE A 206 0.39 -30.39 5.26
N PRO A 207 0.07 -31.71 5.12
CA PRO A 207 -0.83 -32.38 6.06
C PRO A 207 -0.26 -32.39 7.48
N GLN A 208 -1.11 -32.07 8.46
CA GLN A 208 -0.77 -32.07 9.90
C GLN A 208 -1.47 -33.21 10.67
N GLY A 209 -2.23 -34.08 10.00
CA GLY A 209 -3.11 -35.09 10.60
C GLY A 209 -4.47 -34.51 11.02
N ASN A 210 -5.43 -35.41 11.32
CA ASN A 210 -6.79 -35.04 11.72
C ASN A 210 -7.48 -34.03 10.78
N ASP A 211 -7.35 -34.24 9.48
CA ASP A 211 -7.89 -33.36 8.41
C ASP A 211 -7.40 -31.90 8.46
N MET A 212 -6.29 -31.66 9.19
CA MET A 212 -5.66 -30.33 9.26
C MET A 212 -4.53 -30.21 8.25
N TYR A 213 -4.39 -29.03 7.63
CA TYR A 213 -3.32 -28.69 6.71
C TYR A 213 -2.68 -27.37 7.12
N PHE A 214 -1.36 -27.29 6.98
CA PHE A 214 -0.62 -26.05 7.08
C PHE A 214 -0.32 -25.53 5.68
N SER A 215 -0.76 -24.30 5.39
CA SER A 215 -0.42 -23.63 4.15
C SER A 215 0.93 -22.94 4.26
N THR A 216 1.82 -23.22 3.33
CA THR A 216 3.10 -22.56 3.16
C THR A 216 3.29 -22.17 1.70
N TYR A 217 4.36 -21.47 1.39
CA TYR A 217 4.67 -21.05 0.03
C TYR A 217 6.17 -21.03 -0.22
N LYS A 218 6.55 -21.07 -1.48
CA LYS A 218 7.92 -20.86 -1.97
C LYS A 218 7.92 -19.82 -3.10
N GLU A 219 9.03 -19.10 -3.26
CA GLU A 219 9.23 -18.17 -4.36
C GLU A 219 9.38 -18.96 -5.69
N ILE A 220 8.70 -18.49 -6.74
CA ILE A 220 8.81 -19.06 -8.08
C ILE A 220 9.90 -18.29 -8.84
N PRO A 221 10.93 -18.96 -9.42
CA PRO A 221 11.88 -18.30 -10.29
C PRO A 221 11.17 -17.68 -11.50
N THR A 222 11.46 -16.44 -11.81
CA THR A 222 10.94 -15.80 -13.03
C THR A 222 11.71 -16.29 -14.25
N GLY A 223 11.00 -16.52 -15.36
CA GLY A 223 11.58 -17.03 -16.60
C GLY A 223 12.05 -15.95 -17.58
N SER A 224 12.13 -14.68 -17.18
CA SER A 224 12.40 -13.55 -18.06
C SER A 224 13.29 -12.51 -17.39
N ASP A 225 14.16 -11.87 -18.19
CA ASP A 225 15.01 -10.74 -17.77
C ASP A 225 14.34 -9.36 -17.98
N ASP A 226 13.05 -9.32 -18.32
CA ASP A 226 12.30 -8.08 -18.56
C ASP A 226 12.07 -7.34 -17.24
N ASP A 227 12.89 -6.34 -16.94
CA ASP A 227 12.82 -5.51 -15.73
C ASP A 227 11.65 -4.49 -15.73
N SER A 228 10.81 -4.50 -16.74
CA SER A 228 9.51 -3.81 -16.73
C SER A 228 8.42 -4.60 -15.97
N ILE A 229 8.73 -5.83 -15.54
CA ILE A 229 7.86 -6.65 -14.70
C ILE A 229 8.31 -6.53 -13.26
N ASP A 230 7.38 -6.30 -12.33
CA ASP A 230 7.66 -6.01 -10.91
C ASP A 230 8.48 -7.12 -10.22
N THR A 231 8.14 -8.39 -10.46
CA THR A 231 8.88 -9.55 -9.94
C THR A 231 10.33 -9.57 -10.45
N ASN A 232 10.54 -9.31 -11.73
CA ASN A 232 11.87 -9.32 -12.35
C ASN A 232 12.71 -8.12 -11.90
N ALA A 233 12.11 -6.92 -11.85
CA ALA A 233 12.77 -5.72 -11.35
C ALA A 233 13.30 -5.93 -9.92
N MET A 234 12.46 -6.51 -9.04
CA MET A 234 12.85 -6.82 -7.66
C MET A 234 13.98 -7.84 -7.57
N LEU A 235 13.93 -8.91 -8.37
CA LEU A 235 15.01 -9.92 -8.42
C LEU A 235 16.31 -9.35 -8.97
N ALA A 236 16.21 -8.42 -9.93
CA ALA A 236 17.36 -7.70 -10.47
C ALA A 236 17.91 -6.62 -9.51
N GLY A 237 17.25 -6.38 -8.38
CA GLY A 237 17.67 -5.41 -7.35
C GLY A 237 17.23 -3.97 -7.64
N TYR A 238 16.12 -3.76 -8.31
CA TYR A 238 15.51 -2.44 -8.48
C TYR A 238 14.31 -2.25 -7.56
N ILE A 239 14.09 -1.02 -7.10
CA ILE A 239 12.82 -0.62 -6.51
C ILE A 239 11.77 -0.67 -7.62
N SER A 240 10.74 -1.47 -7.42
CA SER A 240 9.62 -1.61 -8.37
C SER A 240 8.54 -0.59 -8.00
N VAL A 241 8.11 0.22 -8.96
CA VAL A 241 7.01 1.19 -8.82
C VAL A 241 5.95 0.85 -9.85
N THR A 242 4.87 0.21 -9.42
CA THR A 242 3.79 -0.27 -10.28
C THR A 242 2.56 0.63 -10.13
N PRO A 243 2.15 1.37 -11.16
CA PRO A 243 0.86 2.08 -11.15
C PRO A 243 -0.29 1.07 -11.24
N LEU A 244 -1.27 1.18 -10.34
CA LEU A 244 -2.44 0.31 -10.29
C LEU A 244 -3.73 1.10 -10.51
N ILE A 245 -4.81 0.38 -10.82
CA ILE A 245 -6.17 0.90 -10.90
C ILE A 245 -7.11 0.03 -10.08
N LEU A 246 -8.22 0.61 -9.64
CA LEU A 246 -9.27 -0.12 -8.91
C LEU A 246 -10.19 -0.90 -9.85
N ASP A 247 -10.48 -0.35 -11.03
CA ASP A 247 -11.39 -0.97 -12.00
C ASP A 247 -10.74 -2.21 -12.64
N ARG A 248 -11.41 -3.35 -12.50
CA ARG A 248 -10.98 -4.65 -13.04
C ARG A 248 -11.74 -5.02 -14.31
N THR A 249 -12.55 -4.11 -14.86
CA THR A 249 -13.27 -4.34 -16.11
C THR A 249 -12.28 -4.43 -17.28
N ASN A 250 -12.36 -5.50 -18.05
CA ASN A 250 -11.64 -5.57 -19.33
C ASN A 250 -12.30 -4.60 -20.32
N MET A 251 -11.86 -3.34 -20.31
CA MET A 251 -12.47 -2.26 -21.08
C MET A 251 -12.47 -2.51 -22.58
N SER A 252 -11.43 -3.17 -23.13
CA SER A 252 -11.40 -3.48 -24.57
C SER A 252 -12.51 -4.46 -24.96
N VAL A 253 -12.72 -5.48 -24.15
CA VAL A 253 -13.81 -6.46 -24.36
C VAL A 253 -15.18 -5.83 -24.08
N PHE A 254 -15.28 -5.01 -23.04
CA PHE A 254 -16.52 -4.29 -22.74
C PHE A 254 -16.97 -3.40 -23.90
N GLU A 255 -16.06 -2.60 -24.49
CA GLU A 255 -16.38 -1.75 -25.64
C GLU A 255 -16.82 -2.54 -26.88
N GLU A 256 -16.32 -3.76 -27.05
CA GLU A 256 -16.78 -4.67 -28.09
C GLU A 256 -18.18 -5.22 -27.79
N LEU A 257 -18.38 -5.76 -26.57
CA LEU A 257 -19.59 -6.46 -26.19
C LEU A 257 -20.78 -5.54 -25.94
N LYS A 258 -20.56 -4.27 -25.52
CA LYS A 258 -21.66 -3.32 -25.25
C LYS A 258 -22.52 -3.04 -26.50
N LYS A 259 -22.00 -3.32 -27.70
CA LYS A 259 -22.77 -3.21 -28.96
C LYS A 259 -23.87 -4.25 -29.06
N LEU A 260 -23.87 -5.27 -28.22
CA LEU A 260 -24.92 -6.30 -28.14
C LEU A 260 -26.11 -5.84 -27.28
N ASN A 261 -25.99 -4.74 -26.53
CA ASN A 261 -27.08 -4.15 -25.76
C ASN A 261 -28.05 -3.49 -26.76
N GLN A 262 -29.20 -4.12 -26.97
CA GLN A 262 -30.29 -3.64 -27.83
C GLN A 262 -31.37 -2.98 -27.02
#